data_7a9ad61cb23ffcb84c17468f1a0a7326
#
_entry.id   7a9ad61cb23ffcb84c17468f1a0a7326
#
_cell.length_a   1.000
_cell.length_b   1.000
_cell.length_c   1.000
_cell.angle_alpha   90.00
_cell.angle_beta   90.00
_cell.angle_gamma   90.00
#
_symmetry.space_group_name_H-M   'P 1'
#
loop_
_entity.id
_entity.type
_entity.pdbx_description
1 polymer ?
#
loop_
_entity_poly.entity_id
_entity_poly.type
_entity_poly.pdbx_seq_one_letter_code
_entity_poly.pdbx_strand_id
1 'polypeptide(L)'
;MAITAKDVQTLREMTGVGMMDCKKALTEAEGNMDKAVELLREKGLAASQKKAGRIAAEGMAYAGVIDGVGVVVEVNAETDFVGKNEKFVDFVKGVAAVVAKEKPADLDALMAAPYGNGRTVQEEQQEMVLVIGENIKVRRFAFFTEGVSVPYIHAGGKIGVLVNMAMQIAALNPRFLDKSQVSQDVLDEEKKIMLVQMENDPKMAAKPEKVKEGIVMGK
;
A
#
# COMPACT_ATOMS: atom_id res chain seq x y z
N MET A 1 -13.50 4.36 42.59
CA MET A 1 -14.36 5.49 42.14
C MET A 1 -15.45 4.93 41.23
N ALA A 2 -16.64 5.53 41.21
CA ALA A 2 -17.69 5.11 40.27
C ALA A 2 -17.29 5.56 38.85
N ILE A 3 -17.22 4.63 37.91
CA ILE A 3 -16.90 4.90 36.53
C ILE A 3 -18.10 5.57 35.86
N THR A 4 -17.91 6.74 35.31
CA THR A 4 -18.96 7.51 34.64
C THR A 4 -19.05 7.20 33.17
N ALA A 5 -20.20 7.48 32.53
CA ALA A 5 -20.33 7.36 31.08
C ALA A 5 -19.34 8.28 30.33
N LYS A 6 -18.97 9.41 30.94
CA LYS A 6 -18.00 10.36 30.38
C LYS A 6 -16.59 9.76 30.36
N ASP A 7 -16.17 9.02 31.39
CA ASP A 7 -14.86 8.38 31.43
C ASP A 7 -14.75 7.32 30.33
N VAL A 8 -15.83 6.54 30.11
CA VAL A 8 -15.91 5.55 29.03
C VAL A 8 -15.85 6.22 27.65
N GLN A 9 -16.53 7.34 27.49
CA GLN A 9 -16.51 8.11 26.25
C GLN A 9 -15.11 8.69 25.97
N THR A 10 -14.46 9.27 26.98
CA THR A 10 -13.09 9.78 26.88
C THR A 10 -12.11 8.70 26.46
N LEU A 11 -12.15 7.52 27.12
CA LEU A 11 -11.28 6.40 26.74
C LEU A 11 -11.55 5.91 25.31
N ARG A 12 -12.81 5.89 24.88
CA ARG A 12 -13.17 5.55 23.49
C ARG A 12 -12.66 6.57 22.48
N GLU A 13 -12.74 7.86 22.79
CA GLU A 13 -12.21 8.93 21.93
C GLU A 13 -10.68 8.84 21.80
N MET A 14 -9.99 8.49 22.87
CA MET A 14 -8.52 8.30 22.88
C MET A 14 -8.06 7.07 22.12
N THR A 15 -8.80 5.95 22.23
CA THR A 15 -8.35 4.64 21.74
C THR A 15 -9.08 4.16 20.48
N GLY A 16 -10.27 4.71 20.21
CA GLY A 16 -11.13 4.26 19.13
C GLY A 16 -11.77 2.88 19.32
N VAL A 17 -11.52 2.23 20.46
CA VAL A 17 -12.04 0.89 20.80
C VAL A 17 -13.53 0.95 21.13
N GLY A 18 -14.24 -0.17 21.03
CA GLY A 18 -15.67 -0.27 21.30
C GLY A 18 -16.03 0.11 22.74
N MET A 19 -17.19 0.79 22.95
CA MET A 19 -17.61 1.33 24.25
C MET A 19 -17.66 0.29 25.38
N MET A 20 -18.05 -0.95 25.05
CA MET A 20 -18.13 -2.02 26.04
C MET A 20 -16.75 -2.51 26.50
N ASP A 21 -15.76 -2.52 25.62
CA ASP A 21 -14.40 -2.90 25.96
C ASP A 21 -13.71 -1.78 26.75
N CYS A 22 -13.96 -0.53 26.41
CA CYS A 22 -13.53 0.63 27.20
C CYS A 22 -14.11 0.58 28.62
N LYS A 23 -15.41 0.28 28.75
CA LYS A 23 -16.06 0.14 30.08
C LYS A 23 -15.43 -0.98 30.89
N LYS A 24 -15.20 -2.16 30.29
CA LYS A 24 -14.54 -3.29 30.97
C LYS A 24 -13.13 -2.93 31.39
N ALA A 25 -12.33 -2.33 30.51
CA ALA A 25 -10.97 -1.92 30.82
C ALA A 25 -10.91 -0.91 31.98
N LEU A 26 -11.79 0.11 31.97
CA LEU A 26 -11.90 1.04 33.10
C LEU A 26 -12.32 0.37 34.37
N THR A 27 -13.21 -0.63 34.33
CA THR A 27 -13.63 -1.38 35.51
C THR A 27 -12.46 -2.17 36.08
N GLU A 28 -11.71 -2.87 35.27
CA GLU A 28 -10.51 -3.63 35.65
C GLU A 28 -9.38 -2.71 36.17
N ALA A 29 -9.28 -1.50 35.59
CA ALA A 29 -8.32 -0.47 35.99
C ALA A 29 -8.77 0.37 37.19
N GLU A 30 -9.91 0.06 37.83
CA GLU A 30 -10.49 0.81 38.96
C GLU A 30 -10.66 2.32 38.67
N GLY A 31 -10.94 2.68 37.37
CA GLY A 31 -11.11 4.04 36.91
C GLY A 31 -9.81 4.76 36.55
N ASN A 32 -8.66 4.09 36.61
CA ASN A 32 -7.39 4.65 36.14
C ASN A 32 -7.29 4.60 34.60
N MET A 33 -7.21 5.77 34.00
CA MET A 33 -7.24 5.92 32.51
C MET A 33 -6.01 5.29 31.85
N ASP A 34 -4.81 5.56 32.37
CA ASP A 34 -3.55 5.05 31.79
C ASP A 34 -3.49 3.53 31.89
N LYS A 35 -3.87 2.96 33.05
CA LYS A 35 -3.95 1.51 33.23
C LYS A 35 -5.02 0.88 32.34
N ALA A 36 -6.13 1.57 32.06
CA ALA A 36 -7.17 1.10 31.14
C ALA A 36 -6.66 1.08 29.69
N VAL A 37 -5.86 2.06 29.26
CA VAL A 37 -5.19 2.05 27.95
C VAL A 37 -4.23 0.87 27.83
N GLU A 38 -3.45 0.59 28.88
CA GLU A 38 -2.51 -0.53 28.90
C GLU A 38 -3.24 -1.90 28.80
N LEU A 39 -4.33 -2.08 29.55
CA LEU A 39 -5.19 -3.26 29.44
C LEU A 39 -5.82 -3.43 28.05
N LEU A 40 -6.18 -2.33 27.38
CA LEU A 40 -6.68 -2.40 26.00
C LEU A 40 -5.59 -2.81 25.01
N ARG A 41 -4.33 -2.39 25.22
CA ARG A 41 -3.18 -2.85 24.40
C ARG A 41 -2.95 -4.35 24.58
N GLU A 42 -2.96 -4.85 25.80
CA GLU A 42 -2.84 -6.30 26.06
C GLU A 42 -3.99 -7.09 25.40
N LYS A 43 -5.22 -6.57 25.47
CA LYS A 43 -6.38 -7.16 24.77
C LYS A 43 -6.20 -7.12 23.24
N GLY A 44 -5.61 -6.08 22.68
CA GLY A 44 -5.28 -5.97 21.25
C GLY A 44 -4.31 -7.05 20.82
N LEU A 45 -3.24 -7.27 21.58
CA LEU A 45 -2.29 -8.35 21.35
C LEU A 45 -2.97 -9.73 21.37
N ALA A 46 -3.77 -10.01 22.40
CA ALA A 46 -4.49 -11.28 22.52
C ALA A 46 -5.52 -11.48 21.40
N ALA A 47 -6.22 -10.43 20.97
CA ALA A 47 -7.16 -10.47 19.85
C ALA A 47 -6.43 -10.74 18.52
N SER A 48 -5.29 -10.11 18.30
CA SER A 48 -4.45 -10.32 17.13
C SER A 48 -3.96 -11.77 17.04
N GLN A 49 -3.43 -12.30 18.13
CA GLN A 49 -2.98 -13.70 18.20
C GLN A 49 -4.12 -14.69 17.92
N LYS A 50 -5.30 -14.47 18.51
CA LYS A 50 -6.49 -15.32 18.30
C LYS A 50 -6.98 -15.31 16.85
N LYS A 51 -6.81 -14.19 16.15
CA LYS A 51 -7.29 -14.01 14.77
C LYS A 51 -6.23 -14.28 13.72
N ALA A 52 -4.96 -14.40 14.09
CA ALA A 52 -3.83 -14.55 13.16
C ALA A 52 -3.96 -15.74 12.18
N GLY A 53 -4.68 -16.81 12.58
CA GLY A 53 -4.96 -17.97 11.75
C GLY A 53 -6.14 -17.81 10.77
N ARG A 54 -6.89 -16.69 10.81
CA ARG A 54 -8.00 -16.44 9.91
C ARG A 54 -7.50 -15.97 8.55
N ILE A 55 -8.20 -16.37 7.50
CA ILE A 55 -7.85 -15.95 6.13
C ILE A 55 -8.17 -14.46 5.98
N ALA A 56 -7.14 -13.68 5.66
CA ALA A 56 -7.23 -12.26 5.31
C ALA A 56 -6.81 -12.13 3.84
N ALA A 57 -7.77 -12.26 2.93
CA ALA A 57 -7.56 -12.25 1.47
C ALA A 57 -8.01 -10.95 0.81
N GLU A 58 -8.79 -10.14 1.53
CA GLU A 58 -9.24 -8.82 1.11
C GLU A 58 -8.31 -7.74 1.69
N GLY A 59 -8.71 -6.48 1.65
CA GLY A 59 -7.94 -5.37 2.18
C GLY A 59 -7.62 -4.32 1.13
N MET A 60 -6.41 -3.74 1.19
CA MET A 60 -6.01 -2.64 0.33
C MET A 60 -4.55 -2.71 -0.07
N ALA A 61 -4.26 -2.41 -1.34
CA ALA A 61 -2.96 -2.02 -1.83
C ALA A 61 -2.93 -0.49 -1.99
N TYR A 62 -1.94 0.15 -1.39
CA TYR A 62 -1.67 1.58 -1.54
C TYR A 62 -0.37 1.79 -2.29
N ALA A 63 -0.36 2.73 -3.23
CA ALA A 63 0.84 3.21 -3.91
C ALA A 63 0.86 4.74 -3.86
N GLY A 64 2.03 5.32 -3.59
CA GLY A 64 2.19 6.77 -3.49
C GLY A 64 3.64 7.22 -3.58
N VAL A 65 3.86 8.53 -3.69
CA VAL A 65 5.17 9.14 -3.52
C VAL A 65 5.12 10.01 -2.27
N ILE A 66 5.95 9.73 -1.29
CA ILE A 66 6.01 10.40 0.01
C ILE A 66 7.44 10.90 0.19
N ASP A 67 7.62 12.21 0.33
CA ASP A 67 8.92 12.87 0.47
C ASP A 67 9.97 12.43 -0.58
N GLY A 68 9.51 12.26 -1.84
CA GLY A 68 10.34 11.82 -2.96
C GLY A 68 10.60 10.32 -3.03
N VAL A 69 10.12 9.54 -2.05
CA VAL A 69 10.22 8.07 -2.04
C VAL A 69 8.95 7.47 -2.63
N GLY A 70 9.09 6.66 -3.68
CA GLY A 70 8.00 5.86 -4.21
C GLY A 70 7.74 4.66 -3.32
N VAL A 71 6.49 4.47 -2.86
CA VAL A 71 6.10 3.39 -1.93
C VAL A 71 4.90 2.65 -2.46
N VAL A 72 4.91 1.33 -2.32
CA VAL A 72 3.75 0.46 -2.47
C VAL A 72 3.65 -0.47 -1.26
N VAL A 73 2.44 -0.58 -0.69
CA VAL A 73 2.17 -1.40 0.52
C VAL A 73 0.91 -2.21 0.28
N GLU A 74 0.90 -3.46 0.72
CA GLU A 74 -0.29 -4.31 0.78
C GLU A 74 -0.62 -4.64 2.24
N VAL A 75 -1.85 -4.31 2.63
CA VAL A 75 -2.41 -4.66 3.95
C VAL A 75 -3.69 -5.45 3.73
N ASN A 76 -3.75 -6.65 4.28
CA ASN A 76 -4.90 -7.53 4.14
C ASN A 76 -5.85 -7.44 5.33
N ALA A 77 -7.13 -7.73 5.06
CA ALA A 77 -8.23 -7.87 6.00
C ALA A 77 -9.11 -9.08 5.62
N GLU A 78 -10.04 -9.48 6.48
CA GLU A 78 -10.92 -10.63 6.21
C GLU A 78 -11.99 -10.29 5.16
N THR A 79 -12.54 -9.05 5.18
CA THR A 79 -13.64 -8.63 4.29
C THR A 79 -13.29 -7.37 3.48
N ASP A 80 -13.97 -7.20 2.36
CA ASP A 80 -13.82 -6.04 1.48
C ASP A 80 -14.41 -4.73 2.07
N PHE A 81 -15.30 -4.83 3.06
CA PHE A 81 -15.85 -3.68 3.79
C PHE A 81 -14.74 -2.91 4.53
N VAL A 82 -13.77 -3.62 5.09
CA VAL A 82 -12.64 -3.02 5.81
C VAL A 82 -11.79 -2.16 4.89
N GLY A 83 -11.60 -2.56 3.64
CA GLY A 83 -10.84 -1.78 2.66
C GLY A 83 -11.40 -0.36 2.40
N LYS A 84 -12.66 -0.10 2.79
CA LYS A 84 -13.32 1.22 2.69
C LYS A 84 -13.45 1.93 4.04
N ASN A 85 -13.03 1.30 5.13
CA ASN A 85 -13.08 1.89 6.47
C ASN A 85 -11.98 2.95 6.59
N GLU A 86 -12.36 4.17 6.99
CA GLU A 86 -11.42 5.31 7.10
C GLU A 86 -10.22 4.99 8.00
N LYS A 87 -10.45 4.38 9.17
CA LYS A 87 -9.36 4.02 10.11
C LYS A 87 -8.39 3.02 9.50
N PHE A 88 -8.90 2.06 8.72
CA PHE A 88 -8.06 1.10 8.01
C PHE A 88 -7.25 1.78 6.90
N VAL A 89 -7.88 2.65 6.11
CA VAL A 89 -7.21 3.42 5.05
C VAL A 89 -6.12 4.32 5.63
N ASP A 90 -6.40 4.99 6.76
CA ASP A 90 -5.42 5.83 7.46
C ASP A 90 -4.26 5.00 8.02
N PHE A 91 -4.54 3.83 8.56
CA PHE A 91 -3.50 2.88 8.98
C PHE A 91 -2.60 2.48 7.80
N VAL A 92 -3.17 2.10 6.65
CA VAL A 92 -2.41 1.72 5.45
C VAL A 92 -1.51 2.86 4.97
N LYS A 93 -2.04 4.09 4.93
CA LYS A 93 -1.27 5.30 4.58
C LYS A 93 -0.17 5.58 5.61
N GLY A 94 -0.45 5.39 6.89
CA GLY A 94 0.53 5.53 7.97
C GLY A 94 1.68 4.53 7.81
N VAL A 95 1.37 3.26 7.52
CA VAL A 95 2.40 2.25 7.21
C VAL A 95 3.24 2.66 5.99
N ALA A 96 2.62 3.19 4.93
CA ALA A 96 3.34 3.69 3.76
C ALA A 96 4.27 4.87 4.12
N ALA A 97 3.84 5.77 5.00
CA ALA A 97 4.67 6.87 5.49
C ALA A 97 5.88 6.36 6.30
N VAL A 98 5.68 5.33 7.14
CA VAL A 98 6.79 4.67 7.85
C VAL A 98 7.78 4.05 6.87
N VAL A 99 7.31 3.34 5.85
CA VAL A 99 8.18 2.77 4.80
C VAL A 99 9.01 3.86 4.12
N ALA A 100 8.40 4.99 3.75
CA ALA A 100 9.11 6.10 3.10
C ALA A 100 10.20 6.69 4.01
N LYS A 101 9.88 6.87 5.28
CA LYS A 101 10.77 7.51 6.26
C LYS A 101 11.89 6.59 6.72
N GLU A 102 11.54 5.39 7.18
CA GLU A 102 12.47 4.47 7.85
C GLU A 102 13.20 3.54 6.86
N LYS A 103 12.67 3.36 5.63
CA LYS A 103 13.27 2.53 4.57
C LYS A 103 13.66 1.13 5.05
N PRO A 104 12.74 0.40 5.67
CA PRO A 104 13.05 -0.87 6.33
C PRO A 104 13.56 -1.92 5.32
N ALA A 105 14.52 -2.73 5.75
CA ALA A 105 15.14 -3.76 4.90
C ALA A 105 14.19 -4.93 4.59
N ASP A 106 13.29 -5.24 5.53
CA ASP A 106 12.35 -6.34 5.44
C ASP A 106 11.08 -6.08 6.26
N LEU A 107 10.17 -7.03 6.27
CA LEU A 107 8.90 -6.91 6.96
C LEU A 107 9.07 -6.84 8.49
N ASP A 108 10.02 -7.56 9.05
CA ASP A 108 10.27 -7.58 10.49
C ASP A 108 10.79 -6.22 10.95
N ALA A 109 11.71 -5.62 10.20
CA ALA A 109 12.19 -4.26 10.43
C ALA A 109 11.05 -3.23 10.32
N LEU A 110 10.16 -3.37 9.33
CA LEU A 110 8.97 -2.51 9.22
C LEU A 110 8.07 -2.65 10.43
N MET A 111 7.79 -3.87 10.87
CA MET A 111 6.89 -4.11 12.01
C MET A 111 7.44 -3.55 13.33
N ALA A 112 8.77 -3.53 13.49
CA ALA A 112 9.44 -2.95 14.64
C ALA A 112 9.62 -1.41 14.55
N ALA A 113 9.42 -0.82 13.38
CA ALA A 113 9.63 0.61 13.15
C ALA A 113 8.61 1.48 13.90
N PRO A 114 8.98 2.71 14.31
CA PRO A 114 8.07 3.63 15.00
C PRO A 114 6.97 4.15 14.05
N TYR A 115 5.71 3.99 14.48
CA TYR A 115 4.54 4.46 13.71
C TYR A 115 4.26 5.96 13.88
N GLY A 116 4.85 6.60 14.88
CA GLY A 116 4.76 8.05 15.10
C GLY A 116 3.90 8.50 16.28
N ASN A 117 3.14 7.61 16.91
CA ASN A 117 2.30 7.89 18.08
C ASN A 117 2.81 7.23 19.38
N GLY A 118 4.11 6.94 19.44
CA GLY A 118 4.74 6.20 20.54
C GLY A 118 4.57 4.69 20.45
N ARG A 119 4.05 4.19 19.33
CA ARG A 119 3.87 2.76 19.03
C ARG A 119 4.72 2.35 17.84
N THR A 120 4.98 1.06 17.74
CA THR A 120 5.51 0.42 16.54
C THR A 120 4.40 0.12 15.53
N VAL A 121 4.75 -0.17 14.27
CA VAL A 121 3.79 -0.62 13.25
C VAL A 121 3.06 -1.89 13.71
N GLN A 122 3.76 -2.80 14.40
CA GLN A 122 3.17 -4.02 14.95
C GLN A 122 2.10 -3.71 16.02
N GLU A 123 2.38 -2.82 16.94
CA GLU A 123 1.44 -2.41 17.98
C GLU A 123 0.22 -1.71 17.39
N GLU A 124 0.42 -0.86 16.38
CA GLU A 124 -0.67 -0.19 15.68
C GLU A 124 -1.53 -1.18 14.90
N GLN A 125 -0.92 -2.19 14.24
CA GLN A 125 -1.67 -3.27 13.61
C GLN A 125 -2.53 -4.05 14.63
N GLN A 126 -2.00 -4.35 15.81
CA GLN A 126 -2.74 -5.02 16.89
C GLN A 126 -3.92 -4.18 17.37
N GLU A 127 -3.73 -2.88 17.49
CA GLU A 127 -4.79 -1.94 17.80
C GLU A 127 -5.89 -1.96 16.73
N MET A 128 -5.51 -1.95 15.44
CA MET A 128 -6.48 -2.05 14.34
C MET A 128 -7.28 -3.36 14.39
N VAL A 129 -6.65 -4.48 14.73
CA VAL A 129 -7.34 -5.76 14.93
C VAL A 129 -8.38 -5.69 16.05
N LEU A 130 -8.09 -4.97 17.13
CA LEU A 130 -9.02 -4.75 18.24
C LEU A 130 -10.18 -3.83 17.84
N VAL A 131 -9.86 -2.70 17.18
CA VAL A 131 -10.82 -1.65 16.81
C VAL A 131 -11.79 -2.12 15.74
N ILE A 132 -11.27 -2.79 14.69
CA ILE A 132 -12.06 -3.23 13.53
C ILE A 132 -12.70 -4.59 13.78
N GLY A 133 -12.04 -5.45 14.55
CA GLY A 133 -12.57 -6.78 14.90
C GLY A 133 -12.23 -7.87 13.90
N GLU A 134 -11.40 -7.60 12.89
CA GLU A 134 -10.94 -8.55 11.88
C GLU A 134 -9.44 -8.84 12.01
N ASN A 135 -8.97 -9.93 11.37
CA ASN A 135 -7.55 -10.16 11.16
C ASN A 135 -7.02 -9.15 10.15
N ILE A 136 -6.11 -8.29 10.60
CA ILE A 136 -5.43 -7.29 9.77
C ILE A 136 -3.96 -7.63 9.74
N LYS A 137 -3.37 -7.65 8.55
CA LYS A 137 -1.98 -8.03 8.35
C LYS A 137 -1.29 -7.15 7.31
N VAL A 138 -0.24 -6.46 7.71
CA VAL A 138 0.72 -5.90 6.77
C VAL A 138 1.43 -7.08 6.10
N ARG A 139 1.24 -7.24 4.79
CA ARG A 139 1.70 -8.42 4.07
C ARG A 139 3.06 -8.22 3.43
N ARG A 140 3.19 -7.12 2.70
CA ARG A 140 4.41 -6.79 1.96
C ARG A 140 4.45 -5.32 1.58
N PHE A 141 5.63 -4.86 1.26
CA PHE A 141 5.89 -3.52 0.75
C PHE A 141 7.07 -3.53 -0.22
N ALA A 142 7.19 -2.45 -1.00
CA ALA A 142 8.39 -2.11 -1.74
C ALA A 142 8.51 -0.58 -1.82
N PHE A 143 9.74 -0.08 -2.00
CA PHE A 143 9.98 1.34 -2.17
C PHE A 143 11.16 1.59 -3.12
N PHE A 144 11.19 2.79 -3.70
CA PHE A 144 12.27 3.30 -4.54
C PHE A 144 12.67 4.69 -4.05
N THR A 145 13.96 4.86 -3.79
CA THR A 145 14.55 6.13 -3.32
C THR A 145 15.17 6.95 -4.45
N GLU A 146 15.37 6.33 -5.61
CA GLU A 146 16.02 6.96 -6.77
C GLU A 146 15.06 6.95 -7.96
N GLY A 147 15.30 7.86 -8.91
CA GLY A 147 14.49 7.99 -10.11
C GLY A 147 13.13 8.65 -9.88
N VAL A 148 12.27 8.61 -10.88
CA VAL A 148 10.90 9.14 -10.83
C VAL A 148 9.93 7.99 -10.65
N SER A 149 9.24 7.96 -9.53
CA SER A 149 8.21 6.97 -9.23
C SER A 149 6.83 7.51 -9.60
N VAL A 150 6.04 6.70 -10.29
CA VAL A 150 4.65 7.01 -10.66
C VAL A 150 3.74 5.95 -10.04
N PRO A 151 2.89 6.32 -9.08
CA PRO A 151 1.94 5.42 -8.47
C PRO A 151 0.64 5.33 -9.28
N TYR A 152 0.02 4.15 -9.28
CA TYR A 152 -1.32 3.94 -9.79
C TYR A 152 -2.11 3.01 -8.88
N ILE A 153 -3.31 3.43 -8.52
CA ILE A 153 -4.24 2.64 -7.69
C ILE A 153 -5.46 2.32 -8.54
N HIS A 154 -5.79 1.04 -8.66
CA HIS A 154 -6.93 0.56 -9.42
C HIS A 154 -8.00 -0.04 -8.52
N ALA A 155 -9.28 0.10 -8.95
CA ALA A 155 -10.46 -0.49 -8.30
C ALA A 155 -10.52 -0.20 -6.78
N GLY A 156 -10.25 1.06 -6.38
CA GLY A 156 -10.36 1.49 -4.98
C GLY A 156 -9.37 0.83 -4.03
N GLY A 157 -8.16 0.48 -4.53
CA GLY A 157 -7.11 -0.15 -3.73
C GLY A 157 -7.03 -1.68 -3.86
N LYS A 158 -7.78 -2.28 -4.76
CA LYS A 158 -7.65 -3.71 -5.09
C LYS A 158 -6.30 -4.03 -5.74
N ILE A 159 -5.76 -3.09 -6.52
CA ILE A 159 -4.44 -3.19 -7.17
C ILE A 159 -3.69 -1.89 -6.96
N GLY A 160 -2.48 -1.98 -6.43
CA GLY A 160 -1.53 -0.88 -6.33
C GLY A 160 -0.33 -1.17 -7.23
N VAL A 161 0.05 -0.20 -8.06
CA VAL A 161 1.20 -0.29 -8.96
C VAL A 161 2.12 0.88 -8.69
N LEU A 162 3.42 0.62 -8.67
CA LEU A 162 4.46 1.62 -8.58
C LEU A 162 5.46 1.38 -9.71
N VAL A 163 5.56 2.32 -10.64
CA VAL A 163 6.54 2.28 -11.74
C VAL A 163 7.69 3.22 -11.39
N ASN A 164 8.91 2.71 -11.42
CA ASN A 164 10.10 3.53 -11.26
C ASN A 164 10.79 3.73 -12.61
N MET A 165 10.84 4.97 -13.07
CA MET A 165 11.35 5.34 -14.40
C MET A 165 12.85 5.10 -14.55
N ALA A 166 13.63 5.15 -13.47
CA ALA A 166 15.07 4.88 -13.56
C ALA A 166 15.35 3.43 -13.98
N MET A 167 14.59 2.48 -13.45
CA MET A 167 14.67 1.06 -13.86
C MET A 167 14.22 0.86 -15.31
N GLN A 168 13.16 1.53 -15.74
CA GLN A 168 12.69 1.49 -17.13
C GLN A 168 13.74 2.06 -18.09
N ILE A 169 14.35 3.19 -17.76
CA ILE A 169 15.42 3.80 -18.55
C ILE A 169 16.63 2.84 -18.65
N ALA A 170 17.03 2.24 -17.55
CA ALA A 170 18.14 1.29 -17.54
C ALA A 170 17.82 -0.01 -18.34
N ALA A 171 16.59 -0.51 -18.24
CA ALA A 171 16.17 -1.72 -18.92
C ALA A 171 15.98 -1.52 -20.43
N LEU A 172 15.41 -0.38 -20.84
CA LEU A 172 15.10 -0.08 -22.26
C LEU A 172 16.23 0.67 -22.96
N ASN A 173 17.19 1.23 -22.20
CA ASN A 173 18.32 2.02 -22.71
C ASN A 173 17.86 3.04 -23.80
N PRO A 174 16.94 3.96 -23.49
CA PRO A 174 16.34 4.85 -24.46
C PRO A 174 17.42 5.77 -25.07
N ARG A 175 17.41 5.92 -26.38
CA ARG A 175 18.36 6.75 -27.12
C ARG A 175 18.07 8.25 -27.04
N PHE A 176 16.84 8.62 -26.67
CA PHE A 176 16.34 9.99 -26.67
C PHE A 176 15.60 10.30 -25.37
N LEU A 177 15.71 11.54 -24.87
CA LEU A 177 15.05 12.02 -23.66
C LEU A 177 13.54 12.27 -23.90
N ASP A 178 13.22 12.83 -25.07
CA ASP A 178 11.86 13.09 -25.50
C ASP A 178 11.75 13.03 -27.03
N LYS A 179 10.52 13.07 -27.53
CA LYS A 179 10.24 12.96 -28.97
C LYS A 179 10.78 14.11 -29.82
N SER A 180 11.09 15.28 -29.23
CA SER A 180 11.63 16.41 -29.96
C SER A 180 13.07 16.19 -30.43
N GLN A 181 13.76 15.25 -29.78
CA GLN A 181 15.13 14.85 -30.11
C GLN A 181 15.20 13.76 -31.19
N VAL A 182 14.06 13.17 -31.56
CA VAL A 182 14.00 12.11 -32.56
C VAL A 182 13.92 12.76 -33.95
N SER A 183 15.00 12.63 -34.73
CA SER A 183 15.00 13.14 -36.10
C SER A 183 14.11 12.31 -37.03
N GLN A 184 13.66 12.92 -38.15
CA GLN A 184 12.86 12.22 -39.16
C GLN A 184 13.60 11.01 -39.74
N ASP A 185 14.92 11.10 -39.90
CA ASP A 185 15.74 10.00 -40.40
C ASP A 185 15.69 8.76 -39.52
N VAL A 186 15.72 8.97 -38.17
CA VAL A 186 15.58 7.88 -37.18
C VAL A 186 14.20 7.24 -37.29
N LEU A 187 13.13 8.04 -37.42
CA LEU A 187 11.78 7.53 -37.58
C LEU A 187 11.62 6.69 -38.89
N ASP A 188 12.24 7.15 -39.97
CA ASP A 188 12.18 6.46 -41.27
C ASP A 188 13.01 5.17 -41.25
N GLU A 189 14.13 5.13 -40.51
CA GLU A 189 14.92 3.92 -40.30
C GLU A 189 14.16 2.89 -39.47
N GLU A 190 13.56 3.29 -38.34
CA GLU A 190 12.75 2.40 -37.49
C GLU A 190 11.52 1.85 -38.23
N LYS A 191 10.88 2.66 -39.09
CA LYS A 191 9.79 2.20 -39.98
C LYS A 191 10.26 1.10 -40.92
N LYS A 192 11.43 1.27 -41.55
CA LYS A 192 12.00 0.24 -42.42
C LYS A 192 12.27 -1.06 -41.66
N ILE A 193 12.87 -0.96 -40.49
CA ILE A 193 13.15 -2.13 -39.62
C ILE A 193 11.84 -2.85 -39.26
N MET A 194 10.79 -2.13 -38.87
CA MET A 194 9.50 -2.73 -38.53
C MET A 194 8.84 -3.41 -39.70
N LEU A 195 8.90 -2.80 -40.90
CA LEU A 195 8.37 -3.41 -42.13
C LEU A 195 9.11 -4.73 -42.47
N VAL A 196 10.44 -4.74 -42.39
CA VAL A 196 11.23 -5.96 -42.61
C VAL A 196 10.90 -7.04 -41.60
N GLN A 197 10.71 -6.66 -40.31
CA GLN A 197 10.29 -7.61 -39.27
C GLN A 197 8.90 -8.19 -39.56
N MET A 198 7.97 -7.37 -40.06
CA MET A 198 6.63 -7.84 -40.48
C MET A 198 6.66 -8.77 -41.66
N GLU A 199 7.55 -8.55 -42.63
CA GLU A 199 7.73 -9.44 -43.78
C GLU A 199 8.29 -10.81 -43.37
N ASN A 200 9.13 -10.84 -42.33
CA ASN A 200 9.69 -12.08 -41.77
C ASN A 200 8.73 -12.85 -40.85
N ASP A 201 7.62 -12.23 -40.44
CA ASP A 201 6.57 -12.90 -39.68
C ASP A 201 5.47 -13.44 -40.62
N PRO A 202 5.27 -14.77 -40.75
CA PRO A 202 4.29 -15.36 -41.66
C PRO A 202 2.85 -14.85 -41.45
N LYS A 203 2.49 -14.47 -40.20
CA LYS A 203 1.16 -13.95 -39.88
C LYS A 203 1.00 -12.49 -40.28
N MET A 204 2.08 -11.73 -40.25
CA MET A 204 2.09 -10.30 -40.65
C MET A 204 2.35 -10.12 -42.13
N ALA A 205 3.17 -10.96 -42.73
CA ALA A 205 3.48 -10.93 -44.17
C ALA A 205 2.21 -11.05 -45.05
N ALA A 206 1.23 -11.85 -44.60
CA ALA A 206 -0.03 -12.06 -45.31
C ALA A 206 -1.03 -10.87 -45.24
N LYS A 207 -0.75 -9.83 -44.44
CA LYS A 207 -1.64 -8.67 -44.28
C LYS A 207 -1.45 -7.67 -45.44
N PRO A 208 -2.54 -6.98 -45.86
CA PRO A 208 -2.44 -5.91 -46.85
C PRO A 208 -1.49 -4.80 -46.42
N GLU A 209 -0.77 -4.19 -47.36
CA GLU A 209 0.22 -3.12 -47.11
C GLU A 209 -0.33 -1.97 -46.27
N LYS A 210 -1.54 -1.51 -46.58
CA LYS A 210 -2.24 -0.45 -45.83
C LYS A 210 -2.46 -0.80 -44.36
N VAL A 211 -2.60 -2.09 -44.01
CA VAL A 211 -2.74 -2.56 -42.62
C VAL A 211 -1.38 -2.57 -41.94
N LYS A 212 -0.32 -2.95 -42.65
CA LYS A 212 1.06 -2.91 -42.13
C LYS A 212 1.48 -1.46 -41.82
N GLU A 213 1.22 -0.54 -42.74
CA GLU A 213 1.48 0.89 -42.51
C GLU A 213 0.71 1.45 -41.31
N GLY A 214 -0.56 1.08 -41.14
CA GLY A 214 -1.36 1.48 -39.99
C GLY A 214 -0.81 0.96 -38.64
N ILE A 215 -0.23 -0.25 -38.63
CA ILE A 215 0.43 -0.82 -37.45
C ILE A 215 1.73 -0.07 -37.14
N VAL A 216 2.51 0.26 -38.16
CA VAL A 216 3.77 1.01 -38.01
C VAL A 216 3.51 2.43 -37.50
N MET A 217 2.45 3.08 -37.95
CA MET A 217 2.08 4.44 -37.52
C MET A 217 1.45 4.50 -36.11
N GLY A 218 0.95 3.37 -35.59
CA GLY A 218 0.32 3.26 -34.27
C GLY A 218 1.26 2.82 -33.16
N LYS A 219 2.51 2.51 -33.45
CA LYS A 219 3.57 2.20 -32.49
C LYS A 219 4.51 3.39 -32.31
#